data_f6812661264aaf4261a02cbf419c3665
#
_entry.id   f6812661264aaf4261a02cbf419c3665
#
_cell.length_a   1.000
_cell.length_b   1.000
_cell.length_c   1.000
_cell.angle_alpha   90.00
_cell.angle_beta   90.00
_cell.angle_gamma   90.00
#
_symmetry.space_group_name_H-M   'P 1'
#
loop_
_entity.id
_entity.type
_entity.pdbx_description
1 polymer ?
#
loop_
_entity_poly.entity_id
_entity_poly.type
_entity_poly.pdbx_seq_one_letter_code
_entity_poly.pdbx_strand_id
1 'polypeptide(L)'
;TPIHSSAASDVYKRQESGFKNLPTGQDETALRMRRHELRVHPRYRMVDSCAAEFAAVTPYYYSTYEGGSAESGIDYVPGLSSSVKQKIAVVGSGPIRIGQGIEFDYGCVHAAGAIQDLGHEAIIINNNPETVSTDFDTSDRLYFDPLTLESVSEILLREDANGILLQFGGQTAINLAIPLANELPHPVSYTHLRAHETTVY
;
A
#
# COMPACT_ATOMS: atom_id res chain seq x y z
N THR A 1 -33.51 -16.73 -4.93
CA THR A 1 -33.37 -15.80 -3.79
C THR A 1 -31.89 -15.67 -3.45
N PRO A 2 -31.33 -14.47 -3.48
CA PRO A 2 -29.90 -14.28 -3.30
C PRO A 2 -29.49 -14.46 -1.84
N ILE A 3 -28.59 -15.42 -1.62
CA ILE A 3 -27.94 -15.70 -0.32
C ILE A 3 -26.87 -14.63 0.01
N HIS A 4 -27.00 -13.44 -0.55
CA HIS A 4 -25.89 -12.48 -0.54
C HIS A 4 -25.81 -11.54 0.64
N SER A 5 -26.70 -11.59 1.59
CA SER A 5 -26.73 -10.42 2.46
C SER A 5 -26.35 -10.64 3.90
N SER A 6 -26.42 -11.86 4.42
CA SER A 6 -26.27 -12.01 5.87
C SER A 6 -24.81 -11.92 6.34
N ALA A 7 -23.87 -12.60 5.68
CA ALA A 7 -22.48 -12.62 6.15
C ALA A 7 -21.77 -11.27 5.94
N ALA A 8 -21.95 -10.65 4.77
CA ALA A 8 -21.39 -9.32 4.51
C ALA A 8 -22.06 -8.26 5.40
N SER A 9 -23.39 -8.32 5.56
CA SER A 9 -24.12 -7.44 6.47
C SER A 9 -23.72 -7.64 7.93
N ASP A 10 -23.39 -8.85 8.35
CA ASP A 10 -22.92 -9.12 9.71
C ASP A 10 -21.49 -8.63 9.94
N VAL A 11 -20.61 -8.70 8.93
CA VAL A 11 -19.28 -8.11 9.00
C VAL A 11 -19.37 -6.59 9.11
N TYR A 12 -20.17 -5.93 8.27
CA TYR A 12 -20.40 -4.49 8.38
C TYR A 12 -21.03 -4.09 9.72
N LYS A 13 -22.02 -4.82 10.21
CA LYS A 13 -22.64 -4.55 11.50
C LYS A 13 -21.70 -4.76 12.68
N ARG A 14 -20.80 -5.74 12.61
CA ARG A 14 -19.75 -5.95 13.62
C ARG A 14 -18.72 -4.85 13.58
N GLN A 15 -18.33 -4.39 12.40
CA GLN A 15 -17.47 -3.23 12.24
C GLN A 15 -18.14 -1.98 12.80
N GLU A 16 -19.39 -1.69 12.41
CA GLU A 16 -20.16 -0.55 12.95
C GLU A 16 -20.36 -0.65 14.47
N SER A 17 -20.62 -1.82 15.02
CA SER A 17 -20.81 -1.98 16.47
C SER A 17 -19.50 -1.87 17.26
N GLY A 18 -18.39 -2.29 16.69
CA GLY A 18 -17.04 -2.09 17.26
C GLY A 18 -16.61 -0.64 17.25
N PHE A 19 -17.05 0.14 16.25
CA PHE A 19 -16.69 1.54 16.07
C PHE A 19 -17.65 2.55 16.73
N LYS A 20 -18.83 2.10 17.19
CA LYS A 20 -19.82 3.01 17.81
C LYS A 20 -19.39 3.70 19.09
N ASN A 21 -18.32 3.24 19.74
CA ASN A 21 -17.79 3.81 20.95
C ASN A 21 -16.45 4.53 20.76
N LEU A 22 -16.00 4.66 19.54
CA LEU A 22 -14.78 5.42 19.23
C LEU A 22 -15.17 6.85 18.87
N PRO A 23 -14.52 7.89 19.42
CA PRO A 23 -14.80 9.29 19.10
C PRO A 23 -14.51 9.54 17.61
N THR A 24 -15.39 10.22 16.92
CA THR A 24 -15.31 10.45 15.47
C THR A 24 -14.12 11.34 15.08
N GLY A 25 -13.27 10.91 14.17
CA GLY A 25 -12.30 11.75 13.45
C GLY A 25 -10.89 11.85 14.00
N GLN A 26 -10.67 11.50 15.27
CA GLN A 26 -9.31 11.41 15.85
C GLN A 26 -8.84 9.96 16.04
N ASP A 27 -9.64 9.02 15.66
CA ASP A 27 -9.63 7.67 16.19
C ASP A 27 -8.65 6.78 15.46
N GLU A 28 -8.51 6.94 14.14
CA GLU A 28 -7.62 6.11 13.32
C GLU A 28 -6.16 6.36 13.71
N THR A 29 -5.79 7.63 13.84
CA THR A 29 -4.43 8.03 14.26
C THR A 29 -4.17 7.62 15.71
N ALA A 30 -5.12 7.83 16.61
CA ALA A 30 -4.99 7.44 18.00
C ALA A 30 -4.88 5.91 18.15
N LEU A 31 -5.67 5.15 17.40
CA LEU A 31 -5.63 3.69 17.40
C LEU A 31 -4.29 3.18 16.87
N ARG A 32 -3.78 3.80 15.81
CA ARG A 32 -2.47 3.48 15.25
C ARG A 32 -1.36 3.80 16.24
N MET A 33 -1.35 4.98 16.85
CA MET A 33 -0.38 5.32 17.89
C MET A 33 -0.42 4.32 19.03
N ARG A 34 -1.62 3.89 19.46
CA ARG A 34 -1.76 2.88 20.50
C ARG A 34 -1.21 1.52 20.08
N ARG A 35 -1.39 1.09 18.82
CA ARG A 35 -0.76 -0.12 18.28
C ARG A 35 0.76 -0.02 18.34
N HIS A 36 1.33 1.11 17.92
CA HIS A 36 2.77 1.35 17.96
C HIS A 36 3.32 1.28 19.39
N GLU A 37 2.66 1.92 20.38
CA GLU A 37 3.03 1.83 21.80
C GLU A 37 3.04 0.38 22.28
N LEU A 38 2.09 -0.42 21.84
CA LEU A 38 2.00 -1.84 22.17
C LEU A 38 2.92 -2.72 21.32
N ARG A 39 3.73 -2.12 20.43
CA ARG A 39 4.58 -2.81 19.45
C ARG A 39 3.82 -3.77 18.54
N VAL A 40 2.59 -3.42 18.21
CA VAL A 40 1.76 -4.15 17.26
C VAL A 40 1.93 -3.47 15.89
N HIS A 41 2.74 -4.08 15.04
CA HIS A 41 2.99 -3.64 13.67
C HIS A 41 2.38 -4.61 12.67
N PRO A 42 2.03 -4.15 11.46
CA PRO A 42 1.56 -5.05 10.42
C PRO A 42 2.68 -6.01 10.02
N ARG A 43 2.30 -7.25 9.76
CA ARG A 43 3.17 -8.25 9.15
C ARG A 43 2.84 -8.34 7.68
N TYR A 44 3.85 -8.61 6.86
CA TYR A 44 3.67 -8.74 5.42
C TYR A 44 3.87 -10.19 5.02
N ARG A 45 2.88 -10.72 4.32
CA ARG A 45 2.91 -12.08 3.81
C ARG A 45 3.00 -12.04 2.29
N MET A 46 3.73 -12.97 1.75
CA MET A 46 3.78 -13.19 0.31
C MET A 46 2.48 -13.84 -0.16
N VAL A 47 1.96 -13.36 -1.29
CA VAL A 47 0.79 -13.97 -1.92
C VAL A 47 1.22 -15.30 -2.54
N ASP A 48 0.52 -16.36 -2.17
CA ASP A 48 0.68 -17.66 -2.81
C ASP A 48 -0.09 -17.68 -4.14
N SER A 49 0.63 -17.44 -5.23
CA SER A 49 0.07 -17.46 -6.59
C SER A 49 -0.12 -18.87 -7.16
N CYS A 50 0.33 -19.90 -6.45
CA CYS A 50 0.30 -21.30 -6.91
C CYS A 50 -0.67 -22.17 -6.10
N ALA A 51 -1.56 -21.59 -5.29
CA ALA A 51 -2.55 -22.30 -4.48
C ALA A 51 -1.97 -23.47 -3.66
N ALA A 52 -0.78 -23.29 -3.11
CA ALA A 52 0.01 -24.28 -2.35
C ALA A 52 0.41 -25.55 -3.15
N GLU A 53 0.23 -25.58 -4.46
CA GLU A 53 0.72 -26.69 -5.29
C GLU A 53 2.24 -26.70 -5.41
N PHE A 54 2.86 -25.54 -5.41
CA PHE A 54 4.30 -25.34 -5.42
C PHE A 54 4.69 -24.19 -4.49
N ALA A 55 5.93 -24.20 -4.01
CA ALA A 55 6.47 -23.07 -3.26
C ALA A 55 6.60 -21.86 -4.20
N ALA A 56 5.62 -20.95 -4.15
CA ALA A 56 5.68 -19.71 -4.90
C ALA A 56 6.64 -18.73 -4.20
N VAL A 57 7.56 -18.16 -4.97
CA VAL A 57 8.40 -17.05 -4.52
C VAL A 57 8.09 -15.89 -5.44
N THR A 58 7.14 -15.05 -5.03
CA THR A 58 6.72 -13.87 -5.80
C THR A 58 6.99 -12.61 -4.99
N PRO A 59 7.39 -11.50 -5.62
CA PRO A 59 7.57 -10.21 -4.94
C PRO A 59 6.24 -9.51 -4.67
N TYR A 60 5.19 -10.27 -4.37
CA TYR A 60 3.83 -9.83 -4.16
C TYR A 60 3.41 -10.03 -2.71
N TYR A 61 3.11 -8.94 -2.00
CA TYR A 61 2.89 -8.93 -0.57
C TYR A 61 1.55 -8.27 -0.21
N TYR A 62 1.02 -8.65 0.95
CA TYR A 62 -0.12 -8.00 1.61
C TYR A 62 0.13 -7.91 3.11
N SER A 63 -0.45 -6.91 3.75
CA SER A 63 -0.34 -6.74 5.20
C SER A 63 -1.43 -7.48 5.97
N THR A 64 -1.10 -7.89 7.19
CA THR A 64 -2.04 -8.49 8.14
C THR A 64 -1.62 -8.18 9.57
N TYR A 65 -2.61 -8.08 10.47
CA TYR A 65 -2.38 -7.96 11.92
C TYR A 65 -2.63 -9.29 12.66
N GLU A 66 -2.81 -10.38 11.95
CA GLU A 66 -3.01 -11.68 12.58
C GLU A 66 -1.81 -12.11 13.42
N GLY A 67 -2.05 -12.36 14.71
CA GLY A 67 -1.10 -13.00 15.60
C GLY A 67 -1.09 -14.50 15.35
N GLY A 68 -0.25 -14.97 14.44
CA GLY A 68 0.08 -16.38 14.26
C GLY A 68 1.44 -16.67 14.86
N SER A 69 1.64 -17.86 15.45
CA SER A 69 2.96 -18.39 15.72
C SER A 69 3.80 -18.34 14.43
N ALA A 70 5.08 -18.05 14.55
CA ALA A 70 6.04 -17.86 13.45
C ALA A 70 6.16 -19.03 12.44
N GLU A 71 5.30 -20.03 12.54
CA GLU A 71 5.42 -21.30 11.80
C GLU A 71 4.56 -21.40 10.52
N SER A 72 3.71 -20.43 10.24
CA SER A 72 2.85 -20.52 9.05
C SER A 72 2.91 -19.24 8.20
N GLY A 73 3.98 -19.06 7.51
CA GLY A 73 4.15 -18.03 6.51
C GLY A 73 5.58 -17.50 6.53
N ILE A 74 6.21 -17.43 5.39
CA ILE A 74 7.49 -16.75 5.24
C ILE A 74 7.20 -15.28 5.54
N ASP A 75 7.52 -14.85 6.77
CA ASP A 75 7.59 -13.43 7.07
C ASP A 75 8.67 -12.86 6.14
N TYR A 76 8.26 -12.21 5.08
CA TYR A 76 9.20 -11.45 4.28
C TYR A 76 9.86 -10.41 5.20
N VAL A 77 11.16 -10.53 5.36
CA VAL A 77 11.96 -9.55 6.06
C VAL A 77 12.56 -8.63 5.00
N PRO A 78 11.99 -7.43 4.80
CA PRO A 78 12.59 -6.44 3.93
C PRO A 78 13.94 -6.02 4.49
N GLY A 79 14.88 -5.68 3.64
CA GLY A 79 16.10 -5.02 4.07
C GLY A 79 17.35 -5.88 4.19
N LEU A 80 17.30 -7.20 3.92
CA LEU A 80 18.53 -7.98 3.78
C LEU A 80 19.19 -7.86 2.39
N SER A 81 18.57 -7.16 1.46
CA SER A 81 19.27 -6.71 0.27
C SER A 81 20.09 -5.48 0.65
N SER A 82 21.34 -5.69 0.99
CA SER A 82 22.38 -4.65 1.09
C SER A 82 22.70 -4.07 -0.30
N SER A 83 21.69 -3.79 -1.09
CA SER A 83 21.87 -3.18 -2.39
C SER A 83 22.14 -1.70 -2.20
N VAL A 84 23.16 -1.21 -2.87
CA VAL A 84 23.49 0.22 -3.02
C VAL A 84 22.37 0.97 -3.77
N LYS A 85 21.32 0.23 -4.20
CA LYS A 85 20.20 0.74 -4.98
C LYS A 85 19.24 1.52 -4.09
N GLN A 86 18.79 2.66 -4.59
CA GLN A 86 17.71 3.39 -3.95
C GLN A 86 16.38 2.66 -4.19
N LYS A 87 15.50 2.73 -3.21
CA LYS A 87 14.15 2.17 -3.29
C LYS A 87 13.14 3.28 -3.47
N ILE A 88 12.37 3.22 -4.53
CA ILE A 88 11.39 4.25 -4.88
C ILE A 88 10.01 3.61 -4.96
N ALA A 89 9.09 4.12 -4.15
CA ALA A 89 7.71 3.66 -4.14
C ALA A 89 6.86 4.43 -5.16
N VAL A 90 6.01 3.72 -5.87
CA VAL A 90 4.98 4.27 -6.77
C VAL A 90 3.61 3.90 -6.21
N VAL A 91 2.83 4.90 -5.85
CA VAL A 91 1.48 4.68 -5.30
C VAL A 91 0.46 4.74 -6.43
N GLY A 92 -0.31 3.67 -6.58
CA GLY A 92 -1.37 3.56 -7.57
C GLY A 92 -2.64 4.31 -7.21
N SER A 93 -3.65 4.21 -8.06
CA SER A 93 -4.94 4.90 -7.90
C SER A 93 -5.97 4.09 -7.12
N GLY A 94 -5.68 2.82 -6.85
CA GLY A 94 -6.68 1.89 -6.36
C GLY A 94 -7.67 1.44 -7.46
N PRO A 95 -8.83 0.90 -7.08
CA PRO A 95 -9.87 0.51 -8.03
C PRO A 95 -10.31 1.68 -8.90
N ILE A 96 -10.47 1.43 -10.20
CA ILE A 96 -10.91 2.43 -11.18
C ILE A 96 -12.31 2.91 -10.82
N ARG A 97 -12.49 4.22 -10.76
CA ARG A 97 -13.78 4.87 -10.49
C ARG A 97 -14.44 5.28 -11.79
N ILE A 98 -15.76 5.49 -11.75
CA ILE A 98 -16.51 6.03 -12.88
C ILE A 98 -15.89 7.36 -13.32
N GLY A 99 -15.56 7.49 -14.60
CA GLY A 99 -14.91 8.67 -15.17
C GLY A 99 -13.38 8.65 -15.14
N GLN A 100 -12.76 7.60 -14.59
CA GLN A 100 -11.33 7.34 -14.67
C GLN A 100 -11.07 6.29 -15.76
N GLY A 101 -9.93 6.40 -16.44
CA GLY A 101 -9.44 5.40 -17.38
C GLY A 101 -8.17 4.71 -16.85
N ILE A 102 -7.53 3.97 -17.73
CA ILE A 102 -6.30 3.22 -17.43
C ILE A 102 -5.04 4.11 -17.38
N GLU A 103 -5.17 5.41 -17.61
CA GLU A 103 -4.03 6.35 -17.67
C GLU A 103 -3.21 6.38 -16.39
N PHE A 104 -3.84 6.23 -15.23
CA PHE A 104 -3.14 6.18 -13.95
C PHE A 104 -2.32 4.89 -13.80
N ASP A 105 -2.87 3.77 -14.22
CA ASP A 105 -2.17 2.50 -14.19
C ASP A 105 -1.00 2.49 -15.18
N TYR A 106 -1.24 2.94 -16.40
CA TYR A 106 -0.20 3.12 -17.41
C TYR A 106 0.96 3.97 -16.89
N GLY A 107 0.65 5.10 -16.23
CA GLY A 107 1.65 5.95 -15.61
C GLY A 107 2.46 5.25 -14.53
N CYS A 108 1.82 4.43 -13.67
CA CYS A 108 2.50 3.65 -12.64
C CYS A 108 3.46 2.61 -13.23
N VAL A 109 3.03 1.87 -14.26
CA VAL A 109 3.87 0.86 -14.94
C VAL A 109 5.10 1.50 -15.57
N HIS A 110 4.91 2.61 -16.29
CA HIS A 110 6.05 3.32 -16.91
C HIS A 110 6.98 3.96 -15.87
N ALA A 111 6.45 4.44 -14.75
CA ALA A 111 7.27 4.97 -13.66
C ALA A 111 8.12 3.86 -13.03
N ALA A 112 7.54 2.68 -12.79
CA ALA A 112 8.28 1.52 -12.28
C ALA A 112 9.40 1.10 -13.24
N GLY A 113 9.11 0.98 -14.54
CA GLY A 113 10.12 0.67 -15.55
C GLY A 113 11.24 1.70 -15.61
N ALA A 114 10.92 3.00 -15.56
CA ALA A 114 11.93 4.05 -15.57
C ALA A 114 12.83 4.01 -14.31
N ILE A 115 12.28 3.68 -13.14
CA ILE A 115 13.05 3.50 -11.91
C ILE A 115 14.02 2.33 -12.07
N GLN A 116 13.56 1.21 -12.62
CA GLN A 116 14.39 0.02 -12.85
C GLN A 116 15.48 0.29 -13.91
N ASP A 117 15.16 0.99 -14.99
CA ASP A 117 16.12 1.38 -16.03
C ASP A 117 17.24 2.29 -15.49
N LEU A 118 16.94 3.09 -14.47
CA LEU A 118 17.93 3.90 -13.74
C LEU A 118 18.75 3.08 -12.73
N GLY A 119 18.50 1.80 -12.61
CA GLY A 119 19.22 0.90 -11.71
C GLY A 119 18.74 0.93 -10.25
N HIS A 120 17.56 1.49 -9.99
CA HIS A 120 16.92 1.54 -8.68
C HIS A 120 15.90 0.41 -8.50
N GLU A 121 15.43 0.19 -7.27
CA GLU A 121 14.35 -0.76 -6.98
C GLU A 121 13.01 -0.04 -7.01
N ALA A 122 12.07 -0.55 -7.81
CA ALA A 122 10.70 -0.05 -7.91
C ALA A 122 9.78 -0.84 -6.99
N ILE A 123 9.05 -0.13 -6.13
CA ILE A 123 8.04 -0.71 -5.23
C ILE A 123 6.69 -0.15 -5.65
N ILE A 124 5.75 -1.00 -6.06
CA ILE A 124 4.37 -0.58 -6.33
C ILE A 124 3.51 -0.84 -5.09
N ILE A 125 2.71 0.17 -4.73
CA ILE A 125 1.67 0.06 -3.69
C ILE A 125 0.33 0.35 -4.36
N ASN A 126 -0.50 -0.67 -4.53
CA ASN A 126 -1.80 -0.54 -5.18
C ASN A 126 -2.73 -1.67 -4.73
N ASN A 127 -4.05 -1.45 -4.79
CA ASN A 127 -5.06 -2.44 -4.41
C ASN A 127 -6.12 -2.66 -5.50
N ASN A 128 -5.77 -2.43 -6.74
CA ASN A 128 -6.62 -2.79 -7.88
C ASN A 128 -6.22 -4.19 -8.38
N PRO A 129 -7.09 -5.21 -8.28
CA PRO A 129 -6.75 -6.57 -8.69
C PRO A 129 -6.76 -6.78 -10.22
N GLU A 130 -7.28 -5.83 -10.98
CA GLU A 130 -7.52 -5.97 -12.42
C GLU A 130 -6.71 -4.95 -13.23
N THR A 131 -5.41 -4.84 -12.92
CA THR A 131 -4.58 -3.85 -13.59
C THR A 131 -3.13 -4.31 -13.71
N VAL A 132 -2.41 -3.84 -14.74
CA VAL A 132 -1.04 -4.26 -15.05
C VAL A 132 -0.04 -3.83 -13.97
N SER A 133 -0.25 -2.71 -13.29
CA SER A 133 0.64 -2.29 -12.21
C SER A 133 0.65 -3.27 -11.03
N THR A 134 -0.38 -4.10 -10.89
CA THR A 134 -0.46 -5.14 -9.88
C THR A 134 -0.09 -6.53 -10.37
N ASP A 135 0.47 -6.63 -11.56
CA ASP A 135 1.12 -7.86 -12.01
C ASP A 135 2.47 -8.01 -11.29
N PHE A 136 2.76 -9.21 -10.82
CA PHE A 136 3.93 -9.47 -9.95
C PHE A 136 5.29 -9.26 -10.64
N ASP A 137 5.32 -9.17 -11.96
CA ASP A 137 6.51 -8.97 -12.78
C ASP A 137 6.73 -7.51 -13.22
N THR A 138 5.80 -6.61 -12.87
CA THR A 138 5.88 -5.19 -13.26
C THR A 138 6.89 -4.41 -12.42
N SER A 139 7.11 -4.82 -11.18
CA SER A 139 8.00 -4.12 -10.24
C SER A 139 8.87 -5.11 -9.45
N ASP A 140 9.90 -4.60 -8.78
CA ASP A 140 10.74 -5.44 -7.92
C ASP A 140 9.97 -5.90 -6.68
N ARG A 141 8.99 -5.13 -6.23
CA ARG A 141 8.06 -5.47 -5.14
C ARG A 141 6.70 -4.85 -5.35
N LEU A 142 5.68 -5.62 -5.07
CA LEU A 142 4.29 -5.21 -5.10
C LEU A 142 3.65 -5.41 -3.73
N TYR A 143 3.10 -4.34 -3.18
CA TYR A 143 2.26 -4.36 -1.99
C TYR A 143 0.80 -4.16 -2.37
N PHE A 144 0.01 -5.21 -2.17
CA PHE A 144 -1.43 -5.17 -2.42
C PHE A 144 -2.14 -4.80 -1.13
N ASP A 145 -2.13 -3.51 -0.83
CA ASP A 145 -2.66 -2.97 0.42
C ASP A 145 -3.55 -1.76 0.17
N PRO A 146 -4.47 -1.45 1.09
CA PRO A 146 -5.28 -0.24 1.01
C PRO A 146 -4.43 1.01 0.91
N LEU A 147 -4.84 1.96 0.07
CA LEU A 147 -4.14 3.25 -0.10
C LEU A 147 -4.54 4.23 1.01
N THR A 148 -4.26 3.84 2.24
CA THR A 148 -4.46 4.66 3.45
C THR A 148 -3.13 5.21 3.94
N LEU A 149 -3.18 6.26 4.76
CA LEU A 149 -1.98 6.82 5.37
C LEU A 149 -1.22 5.75 6.19
N GLU A 150 -1.93 4.96 6.99
CA GLU A 150 -1.35 3.89 7.79
C GLU A 150 -0.62 2.86 6.93
N SER A 151 -1.31 2.26 5.96
CA SER A 151 -0.71 1.21 5.15
C SER A 151 0.49 1.70 4.35
N VAL A 152 0.37 2.87 3.72
CA VAL A 152 1.45 3.41 2.88
C VAL A 152 2.66 3.79 3.73
N SER A 153 2.47 4.46 4.88
CA SER A 153 3.59 4.85 5.74
C SER A 153 4.29 3.64 6.36
N GLU A 154 3.56 2.61 6.78
CA GLU A 154 4.17 1.37 7.30
C GLU A 154 5.03 0.66 6.24
N ILE A 155 4.56 0.60 4.98
CA ILE A 155 5.34 0.03 3.88
C ILE A 155 6.60 0.86 3.62
N LEU A 156 6.49 2.18 3.55
CA LEU A 156 7.63 3.06 3.30
C LEU A 156 8.70 2.96 4.40
N LEU A 157 8.28 2.94 5.66
CA LEU A 157 9.17 2.77 6.80
C LEU A 157 9.84 1.39 6.79
N ARG A 158 9.07 0.34 6.50
CA ARG A 158 9.57 -1.02 6.46
C ARG A 158 10.57 -1.24 5.34
N GLU A 159 10.34 -0.68 4.17
CA GLU A 159 11.23 -0.78 3.03
C GLU A 159 12.44 0.15 3.13
N ASP A 160 12.44 1.09 4.05
CA ASP A 160 13.41 2.19 4.10
C ASP A 160 13.47 2.91 2.74
N ALA A 161 12.29 3.30 2.25
CA ALA A 161 12.13 3.88 0.93
C ALA A 161 12.77 5.28 0.86
N ASN A 162 13.57 5.50 -0.19
CA ASN A 162 14.27 6.77 -0.40
C ASN A 162 13.39 7.83 -1.09
N GLY A 163 12.35 7.38 -1.79
CA GLY A 163 11.45 8.28 -2.52
C GLY A 163 10.07 7.68 -2.73
N ILE A 164 9.11 8.57 -3.00
CA ILE A 164 7.73 8.19 -3.31
C ILE A 164 7.20 9.01 -4.49
N LEU A 165 6.55 8.33 -5.44
CA LEU A 165 5.85 8.93 -6.57
C LEU A 165 4.34 8.81 -6.33
N LEU A 166 3.67 9.95 -6.16
CA LEU A 166 2.23 10.02 -5.92
C LEU A 166 1.44 10.51 -7.13
N GLN A 167 2.12 11.09 -8.11
CA GLN A 167 1.50 11.77 -9.25
C GLN A 167 0.62 10.83 -10.09
N PHE A 168 1.02 9.58 -10.22
CA PHE A 168 0.35 8.61 -11.10
C PHE A 168 -0.84 7.91 -10.43
N GLY A 169 -1.02 8.07 -9.13
CA GLY A 169 -2.14 7.47 -8.38
C GLY A 169 -3.41 8.33 -8.33
N GLY A 170 -3.48 9.41 -9.11
CA GLY A 170 -4.61 10.32 -9.13
C GLY A 170 -4.90 10.94 -7.75
N GLN A 171 -6.13 11.38 -7.54
CA GLN A 171 -6.51 12.07 -6.30
C GLN A 171 -6.31 11.22 -5.05
N THR A 172 -6.45 9.90 -5.14
CA THR A 172 -6.25 8.98 -4.01
C THR A 172 -4.84 9.07 -3.47
N ALA A 173 -3.84 8.96 -4.33
CA ALA A 173 -2.43 9.05 -3.93
C ALA A 173 -2.02 10.49 -3.57
N ILE A 174 -2.48 11.49 -4.32
CA ILE A 174 -2.15 12.91 -4.07
C ILE A 174 -2.64 13.35 -2.69
N ASN A 175 -3.80 12.89 -2.25
CA ASN A 175 -4.32 13.21 -0.91
C ASN A 175 -3.44 12.69 0.23
N LEU A 176 -2.58 11.71 -0.03
CA LEU A 176 -1.63 11.19 0.96
C LEU A 176 -0.36 12.04 1.09
N ALA A 177 -0.09 12.95 0.15
CA ALA A 177 1.17 13.69 0.11
C ALA A 177 1.46 14.47 1.39
N ILE A 178 0.54 15.32 1.81
CA ILE A 178 0.69 16.15 3.02
C ILE A 178 0.71 15.29 4.29
N PRO A 179 -0.23 14.36 4.49
CA PRO A 179 -0.19 13.47 5.66
C PRO A 179 1.12 12.68 5.77
N LEU A 180 1.60 12.09 4.68
CA LEU A 180 2.85 11.34 4.67
C LEU A 180 4.07 12.23 4.97
N ALA A 181 4.11 13.45 4.42
CA ALA A 181 5.18 14.41 4.69
C ALA A 181 5.27 14.82 6.16
N ASN A 182 4.13 14.88 6.84
CA ASN A 182 4.07 15.22 8.26
C ASN A 182 4.46 14.04 9.17
N GLU A 183 4.34 12.83 8.69
CA GLU A 183 4.47 11.63 9.49
C GLU A 183 5.82 10.95 9.37
N LEU A 184 6.43 10.99 8.19
CA LEU A 184 7.69 10.30 7.94
C LEU A 184 8.87 11.10 8.52
N PRO A 185 9.74 10.44 9.31
CA PRO A 185 10.83 11.12 10.06
C PRO A 185 11.98 11.60 9.16
N HIS A 186 12.09 11.12 7.93
CA HIS A 186 13.11 11.49 6.96
C HIS A 186 12.48 12.14 5.74
N PRO A 187 13.20 13.05 5.07
CA PRO A 187 12.72 13.63 3.83
C PRO A 187 12.72 12.54 2.73
N VAL A 188 11.65 11.77 2.68
CA VAL A 188 11.35 10.99 1.50
C VAL A 188 11.19 11.98 0.36
N SER A 189 12.00 11.85 -0.67
CA SER A 189 11.93 12.77 -1.81
C SER A 189 10.57 12.61 -2.48
N TYR A 190 9.73 13.61 -2.34
CA TYR A 190 8.42 13.65 -3.01
C TYR A 190 8.61 14.21 -4.41
N THR A 191 8.50 13.40 -5.43
CA THR A 191 8.41 13.91 -6.79
C THR A 191 6.98 14.32 -7.09
N HIS A 192 6.81 15.57 -6.96
CA HIS A 192 6.07 16.56 -7.71
C HIS A 192 4.55 16.53 -7.65
N LEU A 193 4.06 17.31 -6.72
CA LEU A 193 2.88 18.13 -6.94
C LEU A 193 3.28 19.33 -7.79
N ARG A 194 3.12 19.30 -9.10
CA ARG A 194 3.19 20.51 -9.88
C ARG A 194 1.93 21.31 -9.72
N ALA A 195 2.10 22.62 -9.58
CA ALA A 195 1.12 23.65 -9.28
C ALA A 195 -0.08 23.82 -10.25
N HIS A 196 -0.32 22.90 -11.16
CA HIS A 196 -1.47 22.94 -12.06
C HIS A 196 -2.75 22.35 -11.49
N GLU A 197 -2.69 21.67 -10.36
CA GLU A 197 -3.85 21.02 -9.76
C GLU A 197 -4.26 21.64 -8.41
N THR A 198 -3.62 22.70 -7.96
CA THR A 198 -3.93 23.38 -6.70
C THR A 198 -4.92 24.54 -6.83
N THR A 199 -5.66 24.64 -7.89
CA THR A 199 -6.79 25.54 -7.93
C THR A 199 -8.02 24.83 -7.36
N VAL A 200 -8.03 24.69 -6.06
CA VAL A 200 -9.26 24.46 -5.32
C VAL A 200 -9.82 25.82 -4.96
N TYR A 201 -10.93 26.16 -5.56
CA TYR A 201 -11.81 27.23 -5.11
C TYR A 201 -12.67 26.75 -3.96
#